data_bbbf026b41d5b70e77444dc054b18a45
#
_entry.id   bbbf026b41d5b70e77444dc054b18a45
#
_cell.length_a   1.000
_cell.length_b   1.000
_cell.length_c   1.000
_cell.angle_alpha   90.00
_cell.angle_beta   90.00
_cell.angle_gamma   90.00
#
_symmetry.space_group_name_H-M   'P 1'
#
loop_
_entity.id
_entity.type
_entity.pdbx_description
1 polymer ?
#
loop_
_entity_poly.entity_id
_entity_poly.type
_entity_poly.pdbx_seq_one_letter_code
_entity_poly.pdbx_strand_id
1 'polypeptide(L)'
;MQQTAERQTAEQVLPPEARVLMNHIYEYKKGVRRMILFTCNRRFEAFATNRLCRQSIDYVVQPAGKENVNVYFGRKECLDAIRLFVTRPLNELTPEEDFILGAMLGYDICAQCERNCERKGRCEKCQHAQ
;
A
#
# COMPACT_ATOMS: atom_id res chain seq x y z
N MET A 1 20.34 32.95 -4.14
CA MET A 1 19.66 33.07 -2.83
C MET A 1 18.14 32.96 -2.94
N GLN A 2 17.50 33.63 -3.90
CA GLN A 2 16.04 33.54 -4.06
C GLN A 2 15.56 32.13 -4.42
N GLN A 3 16.29 31.37 -5.23
CA GLN A 3 15.93 30.01 -5.61
C GLN A 3 15.94 29.02 -4.43
N THR A 4 16.84 29.25 -3.46
CA THR A 4 16.91 28.37 -2.27
C THR A 4 15.72 28.60 -1.34
N ALA A 5 15.29 29.84 -1.19
CA ALA A 5 14.13 30.20 -0.37
C ALA A 5 12.83 29.66 -1.00
N GLU A 6 12.69 29.74 -2.32
CA GLU A 6 11.54 29.20 -3.04
C GLU A 6 11.43 27.68 -2.90
N ARG A 7 12.57 26.96 -2.96
CA ARG A 7 12.59 25.51 -2.75
C ARG A 7 12.16 25.12 -1.34
N GLN A 8 12.63 25.86 -0.33
CA GLN A 8 12.24 25.61 1.06
C GLN A 8 10.75 25.86 1.28
N THR A 9 10.21 26.91 0.67
CA THR A 9 8.79 27.23 0.75
C THR A 9 7.95 26.15 0.05
N ALA A 10 8.41 25.65 -1.12
CA ALA A 10 7.74 24.58 -1.86
C ALA A 10 7.74 23.27 -1.06
N GLU A 11 8.83 22.92 -0.39
CA GLU A 11 8.90 21.75 0.47
C GLU A 11 7.96 21.86 1.67
N GLN A 12 7.84 23.06 2.24
CA GLN A 12 6.92 23.30 3.37
C GLN A 12 5.45 23.23 2.96
N VAL A 13 5.13 23.46 1.68
CA VAL A 13 3.76 23.42 1.16
C VAL A 13 3.32 22.00 0.78
N LEU A 14 4.26 21.06 0.64
CA LEU A 14 3.91 19.67 0.31
C LEU A 14 3.11 19.03 1.45
N PRO A 15 1.95 18.40 1.13
CA PRO A 15 1.17 17.73 2.16
C PRO A 15 1.95 16.55 2.77
N PRO A 16 1.61 16.15 4.01
CA PRO A 16 2.29 15.03 4.66
C PRO A 16 2.27 13.74 3.84
N GLU A 17 1.19 13.49 3.10
CA GLU A 17 1.04 12.32 2.24
C GLU A 17 2.12 12.27 1.16
N ALA A 18 2.51 13.43 0.63
CA ALA A 18 3.57 13.51 -0.37
C ALA A 18 4.91 13.04 0.19
N ARG A 19 5.21 13.42 1.43
CA ARG A 19 6.45 13.00 2.09
C ARG A 19 6.47 11.50 2.35
N VAL A 20 5.35 10.94 2.80
CA VAL A 20 5.21 9.51 3.04
C VAL A 20 5.41 8.74 1.73
N LEU A 21 4.75 9.19 0.65
CA LEU A 21 4.90 8.56 -0.66
C LEU A 21 6.35 8.60 -1.15
N MET A 22 6.99 9.75 -1.04
CA MET A 22 8.39 9.92 -1.50
C MET A 22 9.34 9.01 -0.71
N ASN A 23 9.10 8.85 0.59
CA ASN A 23 9.87 7.95 1.42
C ASN A 23 9.67 6.49 1.01
N HIS A 24 8.43 6.09 0.72
CA HIS A 24 8.14 4.75 0.21
C HIS A 24 8.80 4.49 -1.14
N ILE A 25 8.77 5.46 -2.04
CA ILE A 25 9.44 5.35 -3.34
C ILE A 25 10.95 5.16 -3.14
N TYR A 26 11.53 5.91 -2.20
CA TYR A 26 12.95 5.78 -1.86
C TYR A 26 13.27 4.35 -1.37
N GLU A 27 12.48 3.83 -0.44
CA GLU A 27 12.66 2.47 0.08
C GLU A 27 12.56 1.42 -1.04
N TYR A 28 11.60 1.60 -1.94
CA TYR A 28 11.44 0.70 -3.08
C TYR A 28 12.69 0.74 -3.97
N LYS A 29 13.17 1.92 -4.31
CA LYS A 29 14.36 2.07 -5.17
C LYS A 29 15.63 1.52 -4.54
N LYS A 30 15.71 1.57 -3.21
CA LYS A 30 16.84 0.99 -2.47
C LYS A 30 16.74 -0.53 -2.31
N GLY A 31 15.65 -1.14 -2.75
CA GLY A 31 15.47 -2.57 -2.66
C GLY A 31 15.03 -3.07 -1.29
N VAL A 32 14.65 -2.17 -0.39
CA VAL A 32 14.18 -2.54 0.95
C VAL A 32 12.85 -3.27 0.87
N ARG A 33 11.99 -2.83 -0.05
CA ARG A 33 10.69 -3.45 -0.29
C ARG A 33 10.49 -3.66 -1.78
N ARG A 34 9.84 -4.77 -2.13
CA ARG A 34 9.54 -5.11 -3.53
C ARG A 34 8.18 -4.63 -3.97
N MET A 35 7.29 -4.41 -3.05
CA MET A 35 5.96 -3.85 -3.28
C MET A 35 5.52 -3.08 -2.04
N ILE A 36 4.81 -1.98 -2.26
CA ILE A 36 4.35 -1.10 -1.20
C ILE A 36 2.86 -0.82 -1.39
N LEU A 37 2.12 -0.78 -0.29
CA LEU A 37 0.75 -0.31 -0.25
C LEU A 37 0.75 1.08 0.38
N PHE A 38 0.23 2.05 -0.38
CA PHE A 38 0.07 3.43 0.07
C PHE A 38 -1.40 3.78 0.00
N THR A 39 -2.00 4.12 1.14
CA THR A 39 -3.40 4.53 1.20
C THR A 39 -3.46 6.05 1.35
N CYS A 40 -4.23 6.70 0.49
CA CYS A 40 -4.36 8.15 0.52
C CYS A 40 -5.78 8.58 0.15
N ASN A 41 -6.08 9.85 0.40
CA ASN A 41 -7.33 10.44 -0.03
C ASN A 41 -7.39 10.49 -1.56
N ARG A 42 -8.59 10.35 -2.13
CA ARG A 42 -8.78 10.38 -3.59
C ARG A 42 -8.25 11.65 -4.23
N ARG A 43 -8.26 12.77 -3.52
CA ARG A 43 -7.70 14.03 -4.03
C ARG A 43 -6.21 13.93 -4.32
N PHE A 44 -5.53 13.03 -3.65
CA PHE A 44 -4.09 12.85 -3.79
C PHE A 44 -3.71 11.79 -4.82
N GLU A 45 -4.68 11.03 -5.32
CA GLU A 45 -4.44 9.92 -6.26
C GLU A 45 -3.66 10.38 -7.49
N ALA A 46 -4.09 11.46 -8.15
CA ALA A 46 -3.45 11.95 -9.36
C ALA A 46 -1.99 12.33 -9.12
N PHE A 47 -1.70 12.97 -8.00
CA PHE A 47 -0.33 13.30 -7.62
C PHE A 47 0.51 12.03 -7.45
N ALA A 48 -0.02 11.05 -6.73
CA ALA A 48 0.69 9.81 -6.46
C ALA A 48 0.99 9.04 -7.74
N THR A 49 -0.02 8.84 -8.59
CA THR A 49 0.16 8.10 -9.83
C THR A 49 1.08 8.80 -10.81
N ASN A 50 1.02 10.14 -10.89
CA ASN A 50 1.94 10.92 -11.72
C ASN A 50 3.39 10.76 -11.26
N ARG A 51 3.62 10.76 -9.94
CA ARG A 51 4.97 10.55 -9.40
C ARG A 51 5.50 9.17 -9.75
N LEU A 52 4.66 8.15 -9.63
CA LEU A 52 5.05 6.77 -9.95
C LEU A 52 5.35 6.63 -11.45
N CYS A 53 4.51 7.23 -12.31
CA CYS A 53 4.75 7.22 -13.75
C CYS A 53 6.08 7.87 -14.12
N ARG A 54 6.40 9.01 -13.52
CA ARG A 54 7.67 9.72 -13.76
C ARG A 54 8.89 8.90 -13.36
N GLN A 55 8.73 8.02 -12.37
CA GLN A 55 9.79 7.16 -11.88
C GLN A 55 9.80 5.80 -12.58
N SER A 56 8.92 5.59 -13.56
CA SER A 56 8.76 4.32 -14.27
C SER A 56 8.41 3.16 -13.33
N ILE A 57 7.62 3.43 -12.32
CA ILE A 57 7.17 2.43 -11.34
C ILE A 57 5.74 2.01 -11.68
N ASP A 58 5.52 0.72 -11.83
CA ASP A 58 4.18 0.16 -12.08
C ASP A 58 3.33 0.25 -10.82
N TYR A 59 2.01 0.40 -10.99
CA TYR A 59 1.10 0.53 -9.87
C TYR A 59 -0.28 -0.02 -10.20
N VAL A 60 -1.05 -0.31 -9.15
CA VAL A 60 -2.46 -0.71 -9.22
C VAL A 60 -3.22 0.13 -8.20
N VAL A 61 -4.36 0.70 -8.59
CA VAL A 61 -5.21 1.51 -7.71
C VAL A 61 -6.47 0.72 -7.38
N GLN A 62 -6.85 0.75 -6.09
CA GLN A 62 -8.05 0.11 -5.59
C GLN A 62 -8.82 1.10 -4.72
N PRO A 63 -10.14 1.28 -4.93
CA PRO A 63 -10.93 2.10 -4.01
C PRO A 63 -10.87 1.55 -2.58
N ALA A 64 -10.75 2.45 -1.61
CA ALA A 64 -10.72 2.13 -0.19
C ALA A 64 -11.78 2.95 0.53
N GLY A 65 -13.03 2.51 0.44
CA GLY A 65 -14.17 3.27 0.91
C GLY A 65 -14.52 4.42 -0.04
N LYS A 66 -15.23 5.42 0.46
CA LYS A 66 -15.73 6.52 -0.37
C LYS A 66 -14.69 7.62 -0.61
N GLU A 67 -13.77 7.81 0.33
CA GLU A 67 -12.88 8.96 0.32
C GLU A 67 -11.43 8.61 0.02
N ASN A 68 -11.04 7.34 0.15
CA ASN A 68 -9.65 6.92 0.03
C ASN A 68 -9.44 5.97 -1.14
N VAL A 69 -8.18 5.83 -1.51
CA VAL A 69 -7.72 4.82 -2.47
C VAL A 69 -6.48 4.12 -1.93
N ASN A 70 -6.35 2.86 -2.29
CA ASN A 70 -5.14 2.08 -2.05
C ASN A 70 -4.32 2.09 -3.34
N VAL A 71 -3.07 2.52 -3.25
CA VAL A 71 -2.14 2.50 -4.37
C VAL A 71 -1.08 1.45 -4.04
N TYR A 72 -1.09 0.36 -4.78
CA TYR A 72 -0.06 -0.67 -4.71
C TYR A 72 0.97 -0.35 -5.77
N PHE A 73 2.23 -0.27 -5.41
CA PHE A 73 3.26 -0.03 -6.40
C PHE A 73 4.50 -0.86 -6.09
N GLY A 74 5.26 -1.15 -7.14
CA GLY A 74 6.47 -1.93 -7.01
C GLY A 74 6.74 -2.79 -8.24
N ARG A 75 7.26 -3.97 -8.00
CA ARG A 75 7.61 -4.89 -9.08
C ARG A 75 6.36 -5.43 -9.77
N LYS A 76 6.44 -5.49 -11.09
CA LYS A 76 5.32 -5.93 -11.93
C LYS A 76 4.81 -7.31 -11.53
N GLU A 77 5.73 -8.24 -11.25
CA GLU A 77 5.38 -9.61 -10.88
C GLU A 77 4.53 -9.65 -9.61
N CYS A 78 4.87 -8.79 -8.65
CA CYS A 78 4.11 -8.69 -7.41
C CYS A 78 2.72 -8.11 -7.65
N LEU A 79 2.63 -7.08 -8.49
CA LEU A 79 1.36 -6.44 -8.83
C LEU A 79 0.45 -7.39 -9.60
N ASP A 80 1.01 -8.16 -10.54
CA ASP A 80 0.25 -9.16 -11.28
C ASP A 80 -0.34 -10.21 -10.34
N ALA A 81 0.41 -10.62 -9.32
CA ALA A 81 -0.06 -11.58 -8.34
C ALA A 81 -1.22 -11.02 -7.51
N ILE A 82 -1.13 -9.78 -7.04
CA ILE A 82 -2.19 -9.22 -6.19
C ILE A 82 -3.47 -8.89 -6.96
N ARG A 83 -3.40 -8.69 -8.27
CA ARG A 83 -4.60 -8.43 -9.08
C ARG A 83 -5.62 -9.56 -9.00
N LEU A 84 -5.20 -10.75 -8.63
CA LEU A 84 -6.09 -11.89 -8.50
C LEU A 84 -7.10 -11.72 -7.34
N PHE A 85 -6.76 -10.92 -6.32
CA PHE A 85 -7.62 -10.79 -5.15
C PHE A 85 -7.90 -9.36 -4.69
N VAL A 86 -7.22 -8.32 -5.21
CA VAL A 86 -7.53 -6.93 -4.84
C VAL A 86 -8.78 -6.37 -5.53
N THR A 87 -9.52 -7.21 -6.23
CA THR A 87 -10.85 -6.87 -6.77
C THR A 87 -11.90 -6.73 -5.66
N ARG A 88 -11.59 -7.26 -4.47
CA ARG A 88 -12.44 -7.17 -3.29
C ARG A 88 -11.84 -6.22 -2.25
N PRO A 89 -12.66 -5.57 -1.39
CA PRO A 89 -12.12 -4.77 -0.30
C PRO A 89 -11.17 -5.58 0.60
N LEU A 90 -10.19 -4.90 1.20
CA LEU A 90 -9.19 -5.58 2.03
C LEU A 90 -9.80 -6.31 3.23
N ASN A 91 -10.91 -5.79 3.78
CA ASN A 91 -11.58 -6.43 4.90
C ASN A 91 -12.38 -7.67 4.51
N GLU A 92 -12.52 -7.94 3.21
CA GLU A 92 -13.22 -9.13 2.71
C GLU A 92 -12.26 -10.22 2.23
N LEU A 93 -10.95 -10.01 2.38
CA LEU A 93 -9.97 -11.03 2.04
C LEU A 93 -10.07 -12.21 3.00
N THR A 94 -9.83 -13.41 2.46
CA THR A 94 -9.71 -14.60 3.32
C THR A 94 -8.45 -14.47 4.19
N PRO A 95 -8.36 -15.22 5.32
CA PRO A 95 -7.13 -15.21 6.13
C PRO A 95 -5.88 -15.56 5.33
N GLU A 96 -5.98 -16.47 4.38
CA GLU A 96 -4.86 -16.87 3.51
C GLU A 96 -4.45 -15.72 2.58
N GLU A 97 -5.42 -15.06 1.97
CA GLU A 97 -5.16 -13.91 1.10
C GLU A 97 -4.53 -12.75 1.87
N ASP A 98 -5.01 -12.49 3.07
CA ASP A 98 -4.46 -11.47 3.95
C ASP A 98 -3.01 -11.79 4.33
N PHE A 99 -2.73 -13.04 4.63
CA PHE A 99 -1.36 -13.51 4.93
C PHE A 99 -0.43 -13.30 3.73
N ILE A 100 -0.87 -13.71 2.53
CA ILE A 100 -0.09 -13.57 1.32
C ILE A 100 0.22 -12.10 1.04
N LEU A 101 -0.80 -11.25 1.11
CA LEU A 101 -0.63 -9.82 0.88
C LEU A 101 0.34 -9.19 1.89
N GLY A 102 0.18 -9.51 3.17
CA GLY A 102 1.08 -9.02 4.22
C GLY A 102 2.52 -9.44 4.01
N ALA A 103 2.75 -10.69 3.60
CA ALA A 103 4.09 -11.19 3.29
C ALA A 103 4.68 -10.45 2.09
N MET A 104 3.88 -10.21 1.04
CA MET A 104 4.32 -9.49 -0.16
C MET A 104 4.67 -8.04 0.16
N LEU A 105 3.96 -7.42 1.10
CA LEU A 105 4.24 -6.05 1.53
C LEU A 105 5.46 -5.93 2.44
N GLY A 106 6.07 -7.07 2.80
CA GLY A 106 7.26 -7.09 3.63
C GLY A 106 6.98 -6.93 5.11
N TYR A 107 5.77 -7.24 5.56
CA TYR A 107 5.44 -7.24 6.97
C TYR A 107 6.15 -8.39 7.69
N ASP A 108 6.34 -8.25 8.99
CA ASP A 108 6.97 -9.29 9.81
C ASP A 108 6.21 -10.61 9.68
N ILE A 109 6.92 -11.67 9.27
CA ILE A 109 6.30 -12.96 8.98
C ILE A 109 5.70 -13.58 10.26
N CYS A 110 6.36 -13.42 11.40
CA CYS A 110 5.84 -13.94 12.66
C CYS A 110 4.52 -13.26 13.03
N ALA A 111 4.46 -11.92 12.91
CA ALA A 111 3.25 -11.16 13.15
C ALA A 111 2.14 -11.56 12.17
N GLN A 112 2.48 -11.79 10.90
CA GLN A 112 1.50 -12.24 9.91
C GLN A 112 0.98 -13.64 10.21
N CYS A 113 1.82 -14.54 10.68
CA CYS A 113 1.40 -15.88 11.08
C CYS A 113 0.44 -15.82 12.28
N GLU A 114 0.76 -15.01 13.27
CA GLU A 114 -0.11 -14.81 14.43
C GLU A 114 -1.48 -14.26 14.02
N ARG A 115 -1.49 -13.22 13.17
CA ARG A 115 -2.72 -12.63 12.66
C ARG A 115 -3.55 -13.65 11.88
N ASN A 116 -2.92 -14.46 11.04
CA ASN A 116 -3.60 -15.49 10.28
C ASN A 116 -4.25 -16.53 11.20
N CYS A 117 -3.55 -16.98 12.24
CA CYS A 117 -4.09 -17.91 13.24
C CYS A 117 -5.28 -17.31 13.99
N GLU A 118 -5.19 -16.04 14.39
CA GLU A 118 -6.28 -15.34 15.06
C GLU A 118 -7.51 -15.23 14.16
N ARG A 119 -7.35 -14.88 12.90
CA ARG A 119 -8.47 -14.76 11.96
C ARG A 119 -9.13 -16.11 11.70
N LYS A 120 -8.34 -17.17 11.54
CA LYS A 120 -8.86 -18.54 11.39
C LYS A 120 -9.59 -19.00 12.65
N GLY A 121 -9.03 -18.72 13.82
CA GLY A 121 -9.64 -19.03 15.10
C GLY A 121 -11.00 -18.36 15.29
N ARG A 122 -11.13 -17.10 14.87
CA ARG A 122 -12.41 -16.38 14.89
C ARG A 122 -13.44 -17.04 13.98
N CYS A 123 -13.02 -17.41 12.77
CA CYS A 123 -13.91 -18.10 11.83
C CYS A 123 -14.39 -19.44 12.38
N GLU A 124 -13.49 -20.22 12.96
CA GLU A 124 -13.81 -21.50 13.59
C GLU A 124 -14.78 -21.32 14.76
N LYS A 125 -14.54 -20.33 15.62
CA LYS A 125 -15.43 -20.01 16.74
C LYS A 125 -16.81 -19.60 16.27
N CYS A 126 -16.91 -18.82 15.21
CA CYS A 126 -18.19 -18.43 14.64
C CYS A 126 -18.94 -19.64 14.08
N GLN A 127 -18.25 -20.60 13.47
CA GLN A 127 -18.86 -21.84 12.97
C GLN A 127 -19.34 -22.74 14.09
N HIS A 128 -18.63 -22.78 15.22
CA HIS A 128 -18.99 -23.58 16.38
C HIS A 128 -20.09 -22.95 17.24
N ALA A 129 -20.31 -21.64 17.13
CA ALA A 129 -21.37 -20.94 17.86
C ALA A 129 -22.77 -21.14 17.26
N GLN A 130 -22.86 -21.78 16.10
CA GLN A 130 -24.11 -22.12 15.46
C GLN A 130 -24.52 -23.57 15.78
#